data_a3a0b0ad137bccf78f5fc26af5193f97
#
_entry.id   a3a0b0ad137bccf78f5fc26af5193f97
#
_cell.length_a   1.000
_cell.length_b   1.000
_cell.length_c   1.000
_cell.angle_alpha   90.00
_cell.angle_beta   90.00
_cell.angle_gamma   90.00
#
_symmetry.space_group_name_H-M   'P 1'
#
loop_
_entity.id
_entity.type
_entity.pdbx_description
1 polymer ?
#
loop_
_entity_poly.entity_id
_entity_poly.type
_entity_poly.pdbx_seq_one_letter_code
_entity_poly.pdbx_strand_id
1 'polypeptide(L)'
;MSTFEALLSKQFPQSQIKSSGFWASGEQQHGAADWVSPLFQYDFLHVDGPDSSTFLQGQTSCDWRAITPAQTSRGAYCNIKGRVLSSFIGAQPSETLALLRMRADICENTRSLLKKYIVFSKAEIGDQPRTRFAIGVAGPGARQRLRTHFGAAPSAALESLTVDPDTIIVQLDDDGLRYECWLTDTRAAELWPALCDGVAVCNSADWKRDNILQGIGEVHAATQDLFLPQQLNYQLVGAVNFKKGCYTGQEVVARIQYRGKLKRRLYAAKVDASINESDATELFGDGGTQSVGKLVSLYNADDHSILLAVLAVDAVNSPIFTADGKHRVTLLPLPYELPDL
;
A
#
# COMPACT_ATOMS: atom_id res chain seq x y z
N MET A 1 -11.57 -1.93 -21.94
CA MET A 1 -10.40 -1.03 -21.76
C MET A 1 -10.97 0.32 -21.39
N SER A 2 -10.51 0.91 -20.29
CA SER A 2 -10.97 2.23 -19.83
C SER A 2 -10.43 3.34 -20.72
N THR A 3 -10.93 4.59 -20.56
CA THR A 3 -10.45 5.77 -21.28
C THR A 3 -8.98 6.04 -20.96
N PHE A 4 -8.63 5.94 -19.68
CA PHE A 4 -7.25 6.17 -19.23
C PHE A 4 -6.29 5.09 -19.73
N GLU A 5 -6.69 3.80 -19.70
CA GLU A 5 -5.90 2.72 -20.27
C GLU A 5 -5.66 2.91 -21.78
N ALA A 6 -6.70 3.33 -22.52
CA ALA A 6 -6.59 3.60 -23.96
C ALA A 6 -5.61 4.75 -24.25
N LEU A 7 -5.64 5.82 -23.45
CA LEU A 7 -4.71 6.94 -23.54
C LEU A 7 -3.26 6.49 -23.33
N LEU A 8 -3.00 5.74 -22.25
CA LEU A 8 -1.66 5.23 -21.93
C LEU A 8 -1.14 4.26 -22.98
N SER A 9 -1.99 3.36 -23.51
CA SER A 9 -1.61 2.43 -24.57
C SER A 9 -1.25 3.16 -25.87
N LYS A 10 -1.89 4.30 -26.15
CA LYS A 10 -1.54 5.16 -27.30
C LYS A 10 -0.23 5.92 -27.07
N GLN A 11 -0.02 6.45 -25.88
CA GLN A 11 1.20 7.21 -25.53
C GLN A 11 2.42 6.30 -25.39
N PHE A 12 2.21 5.09 -24.87
CA PHE A 12 3.25 4.08 -24.63
C PHE A 12 2.88 2.76 -25.32
N PRO A 13 3.02 2.65 -26.66
CA PRO A 13 2.53 1.50 -27.45
C PRO A 13 3.12 0.15 -27.06
N GLN A 14 4.32 0.16 -26.44
CA GLN A 14 4.99 -1.07 -25.99
C GLN A 14 4.83 -1.32 -24.48
N SER A 15 4.02 -0.50 -23.78
CA SER A 15 3.78 -0.67 -22.36
C SER A 15 2.93 -1.91 -22.06
N GLN A 16 3.12 -2.46 -20.86
CA GLN A 16 2.24 -3.49 -20.32
C GLN A 16 1.41 -2.91 -19.18
N ILE A 17 0.09 -3.01 -19.32
CA ILE A 17 -0.87 -2.63 -18.29
C ILE A 17 -1.53 -3.90 -17.76
N LYS A 18 -1.35 -4.22 -16.49
CA LYS A 18 -1.94 -5.36 -15.79
C LYS A 18 -2.45 -4.93 -14.42
N SER A 19 -3.29 -5.75 -13.78
CA SER A 19 -3.68 -5.53 -12.38
C SER A 19 -2.48 -5.58 -11.40
N SER A 20 -1.32 -6.05 -11.83
CA SER A 20 -0.08 -6.02 -11.07
C SER A 20 0.73 -4.74 -11.24
N GLY A 21 0.43 -3.90 -12.24
CA GLY A 21 1.07 -2.60 -12.45
C GLY A 21 1.13 -2.13 -13.89
N PHE A 22 1.85 -1.03 -14.08
CA PHE A 22 2.21 -0.42 -15.36
C PHE A 22 3.71 -0.54 -15.60
N TRP A 23 4.10 -0.97 -16.78
CA TRP A 23 5.49 -1.07 -17.25
C TRP A 23 5.61 -0.39 -18.60
N ALA A 24 6.25 0.78 -18.65
CA ALA A 24 6.68 1.39 -19.90
C ALA A 24 7.91 0.66 -20.43
N SER A 25 7.96 0.44 -21.75
CA SER A 25 9.18 -0.01 -22.41
C SER A 25 10.08 1.21 -22.70
N GLY A 26 11.35 1.10 -22.41
CA GLY A 26 12.35 2.15 -22.60
C GLY A 26 13.31 2.26 -21.42
N GLU A 27 14.30 3.14 -21.52
CA GLU A 27 15.20 3.43 -20.41
C GLU A 27 14.39 3.92 -19.21
N GLN A 28 14.43 3.14 -18.15
CA GLN A 28 13.84 3.57 -16.87
C GLN A 28 14.68 4.74 -16.37
N GLN A 29 14.05 5.89 -16.17
CA GLN A 29 14.72 7.05 -15.60
C GLN A 29 14.83 6.87 -14.07
N HIS A 30 15.59 5.85 -13.65
CA HIS A 30 15.92 5.65 -12.24
C HIS A 30 16.66 6.89 -11.72
N GLY A 31 16.14 7.50 -10.68
CA GLY A 31 16.76 8.69 -10.06
C GLY A 31 16.29 10.02 -10.61
N ALA A 32 15.23 10.08 -11.40
CA ALA A 32 14.57 11.33 -11.75
C ALA A 32 14.16 12.08 -10.46
N ALA A 33 14.44 13.39 -10.42
CA ALA A 33 14.09 14.20 -9.25
C ALA A 33 12.57 14.23 -9.04
N ASP A 34 11.82 14.49 -10.12
CA ASP A 34 10.35 14.48 -10.12
C ASP A 34 9.84 13.48 -11.14
N TRP A 35 8.83 12.70 -10.75
CA TRP A 35 8.26 11.68 -11.60
C TRP A 35 6.81 11.36 -11.26
N VAL A 36 6.11 10.75 -12.21
CA VAL A 36 4.75 10.24 -12.05
C VAL A 36 4.67 8.78 -12.46
N SER A 37 3.69 8.06 -11.92
CA SER A 37 3.45 6.67 -12.30
C SER A 37 1.96 6.34 -12.27
N PRO A 38 1.41 5.69 -13.32
CA PRO A 38 0.09 5.06 -13.23
C PRO A 38 0.17 3.84 -12.31
N LEU A 39 -0.64 3.82 -11.25
CA LEU A 39 -0.56 2.81 -10.20
C LEU A 39 -1.65 1.73 -10.36
N PHE A 40 -1.59 0.97 -11.45
CA PHE A 40 -2.55 -0.09 -11.76
C PHE A 40 -2.55 -1.28 -10.78
N GLN A 41 -1.50 -1.39 -9.96
CA GLN A 41 -1.44 -2.35 -8.86
C GLN A 41 -2.42 -2.05 -7.73
N TYR A 42 -3.09 -0.91 -7.76
CA TYR A 42 -4.13 -0.55 -6.81
C TYR A 42 -5.52 -0.54 -7.44
N ASP A 43 -6.51 -0.83 -6.62
CA ASP A 43 -7.93 -0.71 -6.95
C ASP A 43 -8.67 -0.12 -5.74
N PHE A 44 -9.92 0.26 -5.97
CA PHE A 44 -10.74 0.94 -4.99
C PHE A 44 -12.00 0.13 -4.68
N LEU A 45 -12.19 -0.17 -3.41
CA LEU A 45 -13.45 -0.68 -2.92
C LEU A 45 -14.28 0.50 -2.42
N HIS A 46 -15.49 0.61 -2.94
CA HIS A 46 -16.46 1.65 -2.58
C HIS A 46 -17.47 1.08 -1.60
N VAL A 47 -17.77 1.83 -0.55
CA VAL A 47 -18.88 1.55 0.38
C VAL A 47 -19.74 2.81 0.42
N ASP A 48 -20.93 2.71 -0.15
CA ASP A 48 -21.87 3.80 -0.33
C ASP A 48 -23.02 3.69 0.66
N GLY A 49 -23.44 4.79 1.25
CA GLY A 49 -24.59 4.86 2.14
C GLY A 49 -24.27 5.51 3.49
N PRO A 50 -25.30 5.92 4.24
CA PRO A 50 -25.14 6.66 5.50
C PRO A 50 -24.43 5.86 6.60
N ASP A 51 -24.45 4.53 6.53
CA ASP A 51 -23.79 3.67 7.51
C ASP A 51 -22.40 3.20 7.04
N SER A 52 -21.84 3.70 5.92
CA SER A 52 -20.57 3.27 5.34
C SER A 52 -19.41 3.31 6.36
N SER A 53 -19.24 4.45 7.02
CA SER A 53 -18.20 4.64 8.03
C SER A 53 -18.43 3.77 9.28
N THR A 54 -19.69 3.67 9.76
CA THR A 54 -20.05 2.84 10.93
C THR A 54 -19.82 1.36 10.64
N PHE A 55 -20.18 0.88 9.46
CA PHE A 55 -19.90 -0.49 9.03
C PHE A 55 -18.40 -0.78 9.03
N LEU A 56 -17.61 0.05 8.37
CA LEU A 56 -16.16 -0.13 8.29
C LEU A 56 -15.47 0.03 9.64
N GLN A 57 -16.01 0.85 10.54
CA GLN A 57 -15.56 0.95 11.93
C GLN A 57 -15.62 -0.39 12.65
N GLY A 58 -16.63 -1.21 12.42
CA GLY A 58 -16.77 -2.55 13.00
C GLY A 58 -15.97 -3.65 12.29
N GLN A 59 -15.43 -3.40 11.11
CA GLN A 59 -14.73 -4.41 10.32
C GLN A 59 -13.20 -4.25 10.29
N THR A 60 -12.68 -3.03 10.43
CA THR A 60 -11.28 -2.73 10.13
C THR A 60 -10.52 -2.18 11.34
N SER A 61 -9.20 -2.20 11.30
CA SER A 61 -8.32 -1.85 12.43
C SER A 61 -8.12 -0.36 12.66
N CYS A 62 -8.38 0.51 11.67
CA CYS A 62 -8.28 1.96 11.80
C CYS A 62 -9.56 2.57 12.38
N ASP A 63 -9.48 3.78 12.92
CA ASP A 63 -10.64 4.51 13.46
C ASP A 63 -11.30 5.35 12.36
N TRP A 64 -12.42 4.88 11.81
CA TRP A 64 -13.17 5.56 10.76
C TRP A 64 -13.77 6.90 11.20
N ARG A 65 -13.92 7.12 12.52
CA ARG A 65 -14.40 8.41 13.05
C ARG A 65 -13.36 9.52 12.94
N ALA A 66 -12.10 9.16 12.75
CA ALA A 66 -11.01 10.10 12.53
C ALA A 66 -10.76 10.37 11.03
N ILE A 67 -11.41 9.62 10.13
CA ILE A 67 -11.32 9.84 8.69
C ILE A 67 -12.33 10.90 8.28
N THR A 68 -11.87 11.90 7.54
CA THR A 68 -12.67 13.04 7.07
C THR A 68 -12.32 13.32 5.60
N PRO A 69 -13.03 14.23 4.91
CA PRO A 69 -12.60 14.65 3.57
C PRO A 69 -11.19 15.23 3.47
N ALA A 70 -10.62 15.67 4.62
CA ALA A 70 -9.27 16.21 4.71
C ALA A 70 -8.25 15.26 5.36
N GLN A 71 -8.67 14.09 5.85
CA GLN A 71 -7.81 13.14 6.57
C GLN A 71 -8.13 11.71 6.19
N THR A 72 -7.17 11.02 5.63
CA THR A 72 -7.21 9.56 5.38
C THR A 72 -6.57 8.79 6.54
N SER A 73 -6.69 7.46 6.50
CA SER A 73 -6.00 6.59 7.44
C SER A 73 -5.54 5.31 6.75
N ARG A 74 -4.36 4.81 7.12
CA ARG A 74 -4.03 3.41 6.84
C ARG A 74 -4.88 2.50 7.70
N GLY A 75 -5.21 1.32 7.18
CA GLY A 75 -5.98 0.33 7.91
C GLY A 75 -5.75 -1.10 7.40
N ALA A 76 -6.24 -2.05 8.17
CA ALA A 76 -6.25 -3.46 7.81
C ALA A 76 -7.62 -4.07 8.08
N TYR A 77 -8.02 -5.00 7.22
CA TYR A 77 -9.11 -5.94 7.46
C TYR A 77 -8.51 -7.28 7.89
N CYS A 78 -8.91 -7.79 9.04
CA CYS A 78 -8.39 -9.02 9.61
C CYS A 78 -9.46 -10.10 9.68
N ASN A 79 -9.03 -11.37 9.70
CA ASN A 79 -9.92 -12.47 10.06
C ASN A 79 -10.07 -12.59 11.60
N ILE A 80 -10.89 -13.52 12.06
CA ILE A 80 -11.14 -13.79 13.49
C ILE A 80 -9.90 -14.23 14.27
N LYS A 81 -8.85 -14.71 13.58
CA LYS A 81 -7.54 -15.07 14.17
C LYS A 81 -6.58 -13.88 14.20
N GLY A 82 -7.05 -12.66 13.86
CA GLY A 82 -6.27 -11.44 13.81
C GLY A 82 -5.28 -11.35 12.64
N ARG A 83 -5.30 -12.28 11.69
CA ARG A 83 -4.43 -12.23 10.52
C ARG A 83 -4.96 -11.28 9.47
N VAL A 84 -4.07 -10.52 8.85
CA VAL A 84 -4.41 -9.51 7.85
C VAL A 84 -4.85 -10.19 6.54
N LEU A 85 -6.05 -9.86 6.11
CA LEU A 85 -6.62 -10.26 4.82
C LEU A 85 -6.40 -9.20 3.74
N SER A 86 -6.47 -7.92 4.13
CA SER A 86 -6.13 -6.81 3.26
C SER A 86 -5.60 -5.61 4.04
N SER A 87 -4.72 -4.84 3.42
CA SER A 87 -4.28 -3.54 3.87
C SER A 87 -4.74 -2.47 2.89
N PHE A 88 -5.05 -1.29 3.39
CA PHE A 88 -5.60 -0.22 2.57
C PHE A 88 -5.26 1.18 3.12
N ILE A 89 -5.50 2.19 2.28
CA ILE A 89 -5.69 3.57 2.74
C ILE A 89 -7.19 3.87 2.60
N GLY A 90 -7.83 4.25 3.71
CA GLY A 90 -9.24 4.61 3.78
C GLY A 90 -9.42 6.12 3.65
N ALA A 91 -10.40 6.55 2.86
CA ALA A 91 -10.83 7.92 2.73
C ALA A 91 -12.35 8.02 2.82
N GLN A 92 -12.85 9.17 3.25
CA GLN A 92 -14.28 9.48 3.30
C GLN A 92 -14.53 10.86 2.64
N PRO A 93 -14.58 10.90 1.31
CA PRO A 93 -14.73 12.16 0.58
C PRO A 93 -16.10 12.83 0.78
N SER A 94 -17.11 12.09 1.22
CA SER A 94 -18.43 12.61 1.61
C SER A 94 -19.00 11.80 2.79
N GLU A 95 -20.10 12.27 3.39
CA GLU A 95 -20.74 11.59 4.52
C GLU A 95 -21.24 10.17 4.17
N THR A 96 -21.54 9.91 2.91
CA THR A 96 -22.13 8.65 2.46
C THR A 96 -21.16 7.79 1.63
N LEU A 97 -19.97 8.24 1.32
CA LEU A 97 -19.00 7.50 0.51
C LEU A 97 -17.73 7.23 1.28
N ALA A 98 -17.39 5.97 1.47
CA ALA A 98 -16.09 5.53 1.94
C ALA A 98 -15.35 4.78 0.83
N LEU A 99 -14.06 5.06 0.69
CA LEU A 99 -13.16 4.45 -0.28
C LEU A 99 -12.03 3.71 0.44
N LEU A 100 -11.71 2.51 -0.03
CA LEU A 100 -10.54 1.76 0.42
C LEU A 100 -9.62 1.52 -0.79
N ARG A 101 -8.51 2.24 -0.86
CA ARG A 101 -7.46 1.99 -1.86
C ARG A 101 -6.60 0.84 -1.36
N MET A 102 -6.57 -0.26 -2.09
CA MET A 102 -5.83 -1.48 -1.75
C MET A 102 -5.16 -2.11 -2.97
N ARG A 103 -4.40 -3.16 -2.77
CA ARG A 103 -3.85 -3.95 -3.87
C ARG A 103 -4.99 -4.51 -4.72
N ALA A 104 -4.84 -4.40 -6.05
CA ALA A 104 -5.88 -4.83 -6.99
C ALA A 104 -6.14 -6.34 -6.95
N ASP A 105 -5.09 -7.13 -6.72
CA ASP A 105 -5.14 -8.59 -6.66
C ASP A 105 -5.92 -9.16 -5.46
N ILE A 106 -6.24 -8.34 -4.46
CA ILE A 106 -7.05 -8.75 -3.28
C ILE A 106 -8.38 -7.99 -3.17
N CYS A 107 -8.64 -7.00 -4.02
CA CYS A 107 -9.81 -6.13 -3.91
C CYS A 107 -11.11 -6.92 -4.01
N GLU A 108 -11.24 -7.81 -5.00
CA GLU A 108 -12.44 -8.64 -5.19
C GLU A 108 -12.68 -9.61 -4.04
N ASN A 109 -11.61 -10.26 -3.54
CA ASN A 109 -11.73 -11.13 -2.38
C ASN A 109 -12.20 -10.35 -1.14
N THR A 110 -11.63 -9.16 -0.91
CA THR A 110 -12.02 -8.27 0.20
C THR A 110 -13.48 -7.83 0.07
N ARG A 111 -13.91 -7.46 -1.14
CA ARG A 111 -15.31 -7.13 -1.46
C ARG A 111 -16.25 -8.27 -1.09
N SER A 112 -15.95 -9.46 -1.56
CA SER A 112 -16.75 -10.67 -1.31
C SER A 112 -16.84 -11.03 0.18
N LEU A 113 -15.77 -10.81 0.94
CA LEU A 113 -15.74 -11.05 2.38
C LEU A 113 -16.59 -10.02 3.13
N LEU A 114 -16.43 -8.73 2.85
CA LEU A 114 -17.17 -7.65 3.51
C LEU A 114 -18.68 -7.68 3.19
N LYS A 115 -19.07 -8.09 1.97
CA LYS A 115 -20.48 -8.25 1.57
C LYS A 115 -21.26 -9.20 2.48
N LYS A 116 -20.60 -10.16 3.12
CA LYS A 116 -21.26 -11.09 4.06
C LYS A 116 -21.75 -10.40 5.34
N TYR A 117 -21.21 -9.25 5.69
CA TYR A 117 -21.48 -8.56 6.95
C TYR A 117 -22.28 -7.26 6.79
N ILE A 118 -22.37 -6.70 5.56
CA ILE A 118 -23.00 -5.39 5.34
C ILE A 118 -24.53 -5.43 5.34
N VAL A 119 -25.14 -6.62 5.28
CA VAL A 119 -26.60 -6.83 5.07
C VAL A 119 -27.52 -6.09 6.06
N PHE A 120 -27.01 -5.73 7.24
CA PHE A 120 -27.78 -5.00 8.26
C PHE A 120 -27.47 -3.51 8.34
N SER A 121 -26.60 -3.02 7.46
CA SER A 121 -26.18 -1.62 7.37
C SER A 121 -26.95 -0.92 6.25
N LYS A 122 -27.28 0.34 6.44
CA LYS A 122 -27.79 1.20 5.36
C LYS A 122 -26.63 1.67 4.48
N ALA A 123 -25.92 0.69 3.93
CA ALA A 123 -24.78 0.91 3.05
C ALA A 123 -24.66 -0.27 2.07
N GLU A 124 -24.03 -0.02 0.94
CA GLU A 124 -23.80 -1.00 -0.11
C GLU A 124 -22.31 -1.00 -0.51
N ILE A 125 -21.79 -2.17 -0.86
CA ILE A 125 -20.47 -2.30 -1.45
C ILE A 125 -20.63 -2.40 -2.95
N GLY A 126 -20.08 -1.42 -3.66
CA GLY A 126 -20.19 -1.31 -5.11
C GLY A 126 -19.65 -2.55 -5.84
N ASP A 127 -20.39 -3.00 -6.84
CA ASP A 127 -20.06 -4.16 -7.70
C ASP A 127 -19.28 -3.76 -8.95
N GLN A 128 -19.10 -2.46 -9.18
CA GLN A 128 -18.46 -1.97 -10.40
C GLN A 128 -16.98 -2.34 -10.41
N PRO A 129 -16.46 -2.84 -11.54
CA PRO A 129 -15.03 -2.95 -11.75
C PRO A 129 -14.42 -1.55 -11.70
N ARG A 130 -13.14 -1.48 -11.43
CA ARG A 130 -12.30 -0.29 -11.34
C ARG A 130 -12.96 1.01 -11.81
N THR A 131 -13.47 1.80 -10.89
CA THR A 131 -14.09 3.11 -11.15
C THR A 131 -13.12 4.26 -10.99
N ARG A 132 -11.99 4.01 -10.30
CA ARG A 132 -10.94 4.98 -10.03
C ARG A 132 -9.56 4.40 -10.33
N PHE A 133 -8.65 5.32 -10.62
CA PHE A 133 -7.23 5.05 -10.83
C PHE A 133 -6.42 5.88 -9.83
N ALA A 134 -5.34 5.30 -9.34
CA ALA A 134 -4.33 6.04 -8.61
C ALA A 134 -3.20 6.43 -9.56
N ILE A 135 -2.79 7.70 -9.51
CA ILE A 135 -1.57 8.22 -10.16
C ILE A 135 -0.64 8.66 -9.04
N GLY A 136 0.54 8.07 -8.98
CA GLY A 136 1.61 8.49 -8.09
C GLY A 136 2.29 9.75 -8.64
N VAL A 137 2.52 10.73 -7.77
CA VAL A 137 3.30 11.94 -8.07
C VAL A 137 4.39 12.03 -7.00
N ALA A 138 5.66 12.01 -7.42
CA ALA A 138 6.78 11.92 -6.50
C ALA A 138 7.92 12.86 -6.88
N GLY A 139 8.71 13.23 -5.87
CA GLY A 139 9.89 14.07 -5.97
C GLY A 139 9.75 15.42 -5.26
N PRO A 140 10.83 16.21 -5.18
CA PRO A 140 10.85 17.51 -4.50
C PRO A 140 9.84 18.54 -5.05
N GLY A 141 9.53 18.47 -6.35
CA GLY A 141 8.56 19.34 -7.02
C GLY A 141 7.11 18.83 -6.95
N ALA A 142 6.83 17.66 -6.39
CA ALA A 142 5.51 17.02 -6.40
C ALA A 142 4.43 17.92 -5.80
N ARG A 143 4.67 18.49 -4.61
CA ARG A 143 3.73 19.42 -3.96
C ARG A 143 3.44 20.66 -4.79
N GLN A 144 4.46 21.27 -5.39
CA GLN A 144 4.28 22.45 -6.22
C GLN A 144 3.51 22.13 -7.50
N ARG A 145 3.78 20.98 -8.11
CA ARG A 145 3.03 20.49 -9.27
C ARG A 145 1.54 20.37 -8.97
N LEU A 146 1.18 19.73 -7.86
CA LEU A 146 -0.22 19.58 -7.44
C LEU A 146 -0.86 20.93 -7.14
N ARG A 147 -0.15 21.85 -6.47
CA ARG A 147 -0.65 23.21 -6.24
C ARG A 147 -0.91 23.98 -7.54
N THR A 148 -0.06 23.81 -8.54
CA THR A 148 -0.23 24.47 -9.85
C THR A 148 -1.49 23.99 -10.55
N HIS A 149 -1.81 22.68 -10.47
CA HIS A 149 -2.96 22.11 -11.17
C HIS A 149 -4.28 22.19 -10.38
N PHE A 150 -4.22 22.15 -9.05
CA PHE A 150 -5.41 22.05 -8.19
C PHE A 150 -5.60 23.23 -7.24
N GLY A 151 -4.70 24.21 -7.26
CA GLY A 151 -4.74 25.39 -6.39
C GLY A 151 -4.24 25.14 -4.97
N ALA A 152 -4.24 23.88 -4.51
CA ALA A 152 -3.80 23.45 -3.20
C ALA A 152 -3.22 22.02 -3.24
N ALA A 153 -2.54 21.62 -2.18
CA ALA A 153 -2.10 20.23 -1.94
C ALA A 153 -2.08 19.97 -0.44
N PRO A 154 -2.27 18.72 0.01
CA PRO A 154 -2.06 18.33 1.40
C PRO A 154 -0.66 18.70 1.91
N SER A 155 -0.50 18.83 3.24
CA SER A 155 0.71 19.35 3.88
C SER A 155 1.36 18.39 4.88
N ALA A 156 0.66 17.36 5.30
CA ALA A 156 1.16 16.31 6.20
C ALA A 156 0.79 14.90 5.71
N ALA A 157 1.48 13.89 6.21
CA ALA A 157 1.21 12.50 5.88
C ALA A 157 -0.24 12.12 6.17
N LEU A 158 -0.85 11.43 5.21
CA LEU A 158 -2.26 10.99 5.22
C LEU A 158 -3.30 12.12 5.22
N GLU A 159 -2.91 13.39 5.18
CA GLU A 159 -3.84 14.44 4.79
C GLU A 159 -4.32 14.22 3.36
N SER A 160 -5.55 14.63 3.11
CA SER A 160 -6.19 14.57 1.79
C SER A 160 -6.84 15.87 1.39
N LEU A 161 -6.95 16.09 0.10
CA LEU A 161 -7.69 17.17 -0.52
C LEU A 161 -8.71 16.58 -1.48
N THR A 162 -9.98 16.65 -1.14
CA THR A 162 -11.07 16.37 -2.07
C THR A 162 -11.31 17.62 -2.91
N VAL A 163 -10.81 17.62 -4.14
CA VAL A 163 -10.94 18.75 -5.07
C VAL A 163 -12.36 18.82 -5.61
N ASP A 164 -12.88 17.68 -6.02
CA ASP A 164 -14.23 17.44 -6.54
C ASP A 164 -14.57 15.96 -6.33
N PRO A 165 -15.79 15.49 -6.64
CA PRO A 165 -16.19 14.08 -6.48
C PRO A 165 -15.31 13.10 -7.25
N ASP A 166 -14.63 13.53 -8.30
CA ASP A 166 -13.81 12.72 -9.19
C ASP A 166 -12.31 12.76 -8.87
N THR A 167 -11.90 13.66 -7.94
CA THR A 167 -10.49 13.98 -7.69
C THR A 167 -10.19 14.05 -6.20
N ILE A 168 -9.39 13.15 -5.70
CA ILE A 168 -8.88 13.15 -4.33
C ILE A 168 -7.34 13.09 -4.40
N ILE A 169 -6.67 13.93 -3.65
CA ILE A 169 -5.22 13.97 -3.53
C ILE A 169 -4.86 13.54 -2.11
N VAL A 170 -3.95 12.58 -1.96
CA VAL A 170 -3.48 12.08 -0.67
C VAL A 170 -1.97 12.23 -0.59
N GLN A 171 -1.46 12.88 0.47
CA GLN A 171 -0.04 12.89 0.79
C GLN A 171 0.33 11.63 1.56
N LEU A 172 1.44 10.96 1.21
CA LEU A 172 1.81 9.67 1.81
C LEU A 172 2.91 9.74 2.87
N ASP A 173 3.71 10.80 2.85
CA ASP A 173 4.87 11.03 3.73
C ASP A 173 4.83 12.41 4.38
N ASP A 174 5.62 12.61 5.42
CA ASP A 174 5.69 13.91 6.13
C ASP A 174 6.49 14.96 5.36
N ASP A 175 7.43 14.55 4.51
CA ASP A 175 8.29 15.44 3.74
C ASP A 175 7.57 16.08 2.54
N GLY A 176 6.43 15.51 2.14
CA GLY A 176 5.64 15.97 0.99
C GLY A 176 6.33 15.67 -0.35
N LEU A 177 7.01 14.56 -0.39
CA LEU A 177 7.70 14.05 -1.58
C LEU A 177 6.85 13.04 -2.36
N ARG A 178 5.78 12.48 -1.75
CA ARG A 178 4.96 11.42 -2.34
C ARG A 178 3.48 11.68 -2.15
N TYR A 179 2.76 11.68 -3.28
CA TYR A 179 1.32 11.87 -3.34
C TYR A 179 0.67 10.81 -4.22
N GLU A 180 -0.57 10.48 -3.92
CA GLU A 180 -1.46 9.77 -4.83
C GLU A 180 -2.61 10.69 -5.25
N CYS A 181 -2.89 10.78 -6.55
CA CYS A 181 -4.12 11.34 -7.09
C CYS A 181 -5.07 10.19 -7.39
N TRP A 182 -6.22 10.14 -6.70
CA TRP A 182 -7.27 9.15 -6.91
C TRP A 182 -8.35 9.75 -7.79
N LEU A 183 -8.42 9.29 -9.03
CA LEU A 183 -9.16 9.92 -10.11
C LEU A 183 -10.16 8.93 -10.72
N THR A 184 -11.35 9.38 -11.11
CA THR A 184 -12.20 8.59 -12.00
C THR A 184 -11.54 8.39 -13.36
N ASP A 185 -12.02 7.43 -14.16
CA ASP A 185 -11.40 7.07 -15.45
C ASP A 185 -11.29 8.28 -16.39
N THR A 186 -12.39 9.02 -16.56
CA THR A 186 -12.41 10.23 -17.39
C THR A 186 -11.43 11.28 -16.86
N ARG A 187 -11.47 11.51 -15.53
CA ARG A 187 -10.63 12.52 -14.90
C ARG A 187 -9.14 12.18 -14.96
N ALA A 188 -8.80 10.90 -14.83
CA ALA A 188 -7.43 10.41 -15.01
C ALA A 188 -6.91 10.67 -16.43
N ALA A 189 -7.73 10.39 -17.45
CA ALA A 189 -7.38 10.66 -18.85
C ALA A 189 -7.22 12.16 -19.15
N GLU A 190 -8.06 13.01 -18.57
CA GLU A 190 -8.00 14.47 -18.73
C GLU A 190 -6.75 15.09 -18.07
N LEU A 191 -6.43 14.65 -16.85
CA LEU A 191 -5.35 15.24 -16.07
C LEU A 191 -3.97 14.67 -16.38
N TRP A 192 -3.90 13.45 -16.92
CA TRP A 192 -2.64 12.77 -17.19
C TRP A 192 -1.63 13.59 -18.00
N PRO A 193 -2.01 14.21 -19.14
CA PRO A 193 -1.06 15.03 -19.92
C PRO A 193 -0.41 16.15 -19.10
N ALA A 194 -1.19 16.81 -18.25
CA ALA A 194 -0.69 17.89 -17.41
C ALA A 194 0.16 17.37 -16.23
N LEU A 195 -0.20 16.24 -15.65
CA LEU A 195 0.54 15.65 -14.55
C LEU A 195 1.91 15.11 -14.99
N CYS A 196 2.03 14.58 -16.22
CA CYS A 196 3.29 14.03 -16.73
C CYS A 196 4.13 15.06 -17.52
N ASP A 197 3.68 16.28 -17.70
CA ASP A 197 4.40 17.29 -18.47
C ASP A 197 5.71 17.69 -17.79
N GLY A 198 6.83 17.53 -18.53
CA GLY A 198 8.16 17.88 -18.06
C GLY A 198 8.72 17.02 -16.92
N VAL A 199 8.15 15.85 -16.65
CA VAL A 199 8.66 14.89 -15.64
C VAL A 199 8.71 13.48 -16.19
N ALA A 200 9.51 12.63 -15.56
CA ALA A 200 9.62 11.23 -15.93
C ALA A 200 8.32 10.45 -15.64
N VAL A 201 7.99 9.53 -16.53
CA VAL A 201 6.94 8.52 -16.30
C VAL A 201 7.62 7.23 -15.89
N CYS A 202 7.49 6.84 -14.62
CA CYS A 202 8.10 5.67 -14.04
C CYS A 202 7.14 4.47 -13.98
N ASN A 203 7.72 3.29 -13.77
CA ASN A 203 6.97 2.06 -13.64
C ASN A 203 6.33 1.93 -12.24
N SER A 204 5.30 1.11 -12.13
CA SER A 204 4.73 0.74 -10.83
C SER A 204 5.74 0.06 -9.90
N ALA A 205 6.80 -0.54 -10.44
CA ALA A 205 7.89 -1.12 -9.67
C ALA A 205 8.65 -0.06 -8.85
N ASP A 206 8.86 1.14 -9.41
CA ASP A 206 9.53 2.24 -8.71
C ASP A 206 8.70 2.73 -7.52
N TRP A 207 7.37 2.78 -7.67
CA TRP A 207 6.47 3.06 -6.54
C TRP A 207 6.55 2.00 -5.45
N LYS A 208 6.65 0.72 -5.85
CA LYS A 208 6.85 -0.39 -4.92
C LYS A 208 8.19 -0.29 -4.19
N ARG A 209 9.28 0.08 -4.89
CA ARG A 209 10.59 0.36 -4.29
C ARG A 209 10.46 1.38 -3.16
N ASP A 210 9.78 2.49 -3.42
CA ASP A 210 9.63 3.55 -2.42
C ASP A 210 8.78 3.10 -1.22
N ASN A 211 7.73 2.28 -1.42
CA ASN A 211 6.99 1.67 -0.31
C ASN A 211 7.89 0.75 0.54
N ILE A 212 8.80 0.00 -0.09
CA ILE A 212 9.79 -0.83 0.63
C ILE A 212 10.70 0.04 1.48
N LEU A 213 11.24 1.13 0.92
CA LEU A 213 12.13 2.06 1.63
C LEU A 213 11.41 2.80 2.76
N GLN A 214 10.10 3.05 2.61
CA GLN A 214 9.25 3.60 3.67
C GLN A 214 8.79 2.55 4.72
N GLY A 215 9.21 1.31 4.59
CA GLY A 215 8.82 0.25 5.53
C GLY A 215 7.33 -0.09 5.50
N ILE A 216 6.64 0.18 4.39
CA ILE A 216 5.21 -0.04 4.23
C ILE A 216 4.97 -1.41 3.58
N GLY A 217 4.69 -2.41 4.40
CA GLY A 217 4.36 -3.76 3.94
C GLY A 217 2.89 -3.85 3.53
N GLU A 218 2.60 -3.84 2.22
CA GLU A 218 1.23 -4.04 1.72
C GLU A 218 0.92 -5.54 1.58
N VAL A 219 -0.28 -5.93 2.01
CA VAL A 219 -0.79 -7.30 1.81
C VAL A 219 -1.29 -7.45 0.37
N HIS A 220 -0.91 -8.53 -0.28
CA HIS A 220 -1.30 -8.94 -1.62
C HIS A 220 -1.70 -10.43 -1.65
N ALA A 221 -2.15 -10.96 -2.76
CA ALA A 221 -2.72 -12.31 -2.85
C ALA A 221 -1.84 -13.41 -2.22
N ALA A 222 -0.52 -13.37 -2.42
CA ALA A 222 0.40 -14.36 -1.87
C ALA A 222 0.67 -14.20 -0.36
N THR A 223 0.32 -13.05 0.23
CA THR A 223 0.58 -12.74 1.65
C THR A 223 -0.70 -12.61 2.49
N GLN A 224 -1.87 -12.79 1.90
CA GLN A 224 -3.14 -12.85 2.64
C GLN A 224 -3.10 -13.95 3.71
N ASP A 225 -3.65 -13.66 4.89
CA ASP A 225 -3.77 -14.60 6.03
C ASP A 225 -2.43 -15.10 6.60
N LEU A 226 -1.30 -14.52 6.20
CA LEU A 226 0.01 -14.95 6.71
C LEU A 226 0.44 -14.21 7.99
N PHE A 227 0.16 -12.92 8.10
CA PHE A 227 0.74 -12.04 9.11
C PHE A 227 -0.29 -11.43 10.02
N LEU A 228 0.11 -11.17 11.26
CA LEU A 228 -0.61 -10.30 12.19
C LEU A 228 -0.23 -8.84 11.90
N PRO A 229 -1.09 -7.85 12.20
CA PRO A 229 -0.78 -6.44 11.96
C PRO A 229 0.54 -5.98 12.57
N GLN A 230 0.84 -6.43 13.80
CA GLN A 230 2.09 -6.05 14.47
C GLN A 230 3.33 -6.67 13.81
N GLN A 231 3.20 -7.82 13.14
CA GLN A 231 4.30 -8.40 12.39
C GLN A 231 4.65 -7.57 11.16
N LEU A 232 3.67 -6.81 10.62
CA LEU A 232 3.85 -5.86 9.52
C LEU A 232 4.15 -4.43 10.01
N ASN A 233 4.42 -4.23 11.31
CA ASN A 233 4.64 -2.94 11.97
C ASN A 233 3.45 -1.95 11.81
N TYR A 234 2.23 -2.44 11.60
CA TYR A 234 1.07 -1.60 11.32
C TYR A 234 0.69 -0.66 12.47
N GLN A 235 1.04 -1.00 13.71
CA GLN A 235 0.90 -0.11 14.86
C GLN A 235 1.86 1.09 14.80
N LEU A 236 2.98 0.97 14.12
CA LEU A 236 3.99 2.04 13.99
C LEU A 236 3.68 3.00 12.84
N VAL A 237 2.95 2.53 11.84
CA VAL A 237 2.56 3.32 10.66
C VAL A 237 1.09 3.78 10.70
N GLY A 238 0.46 3.71 11.88
CA GLY A 238 -0.90 4.22 12.10
C GLY A 238 -2.02 3.38 11.52
N ALA A 239 -1.75 2.14 11.07
CA ALA A 239 -2.77 1.28 10.46
C ALA A 239 -3.61 0.49 11.49
N VAL A 240 -3.28 0.55 12.78
CA VAL A 240 -4.06 -0.04 13.89
C VAL A 240 -4.30 0.99 14.96
N ASN A 241 -5.58 1.19 15.31
CA ASN A 241 -5.96 2.01 16.46
C ASN A 241 -6.41 1.11 17.61
N PHE A 242 -5.66 1.11 18.74
CA PHE A 242 -5.98 0.32 19.93
C PHE A 242 -7.00 0.98 20.87
N LYS A 243 -7.39 2.24 20.61
CA LYS A 243 -8.35 3.01 21.42
C LYS A 243 -9.74 3.06 20.80
N LYS A 244 -9.92 2.52 19.61
CA LYS A 244 -11.21 2.46 18.94
C LYS A 244 -12.11 1.34 19.51
N GLY A 245 -13.39 1.32 19.11
CA GLY A 245 -14.34 0.23 19.40
C GLY A 245 -13.96 -1.10 18.72
N CYS A 246 -14.75 -2.14 19.00
CA CYS A 246 -14.51 -3.51 18.51
C CYS A 246 -14.48 -3.60 17.00
N TYR A 247 -13.62 -4.50 16.49
CA TYR A 247 -13.55 -4.88 15.08
C TYR A 247 -13.14 -6.36 14.94
N THR A 248 -13.33 -6.94 13.75
CA THR A 248 -13.02 -8.34 13.49
C THR A 248 -11.54 -8.68 13.76
N GLY A 249 -11.27 -9.64 14.62
CA GLY A 249 -9.90 -10.09 14.98
C GLY A 249 -9.20 -9.28 16.07
N GLN A 250 -9.84 -8.23 16.60
CA GLN A 250 -9.25 -7.32 17.60
C GLN A 250 -8.71 -8.04 18.84
N GLU A 251 -9.39 -9.08 19.34
CA GLU A 251 -8.98 -9.77 20.56
C GLU A 251 -7.54 -10.31 20.47
N VAL A 252 -7.21 -10.96 19.35
CA VAL A 252 -5.85 -11.48 19.11
C VAL A 252 -4.85 -10.35 18.96
N VAL A 253 -5.20 -9.32 18.18
CA VAL A 253 -4.35 -8.14 17.94
C VAL A 253 -4.07 -7.39 19.25
N ALA A 254 -5.09 -7.12 20.07
CA ALA A 254 -4.94 -6.45 21.36
C ALA A 254 -4.15 -7.31 22.38
N ARG A 255 -4.38 -8.62 22.42
CA ARG A 255 -3.63 -9.52 23.30
C ARG A 255 -2.13 -9.49 23.02
N ILE A 256 -1.74 -9.44 21.76
CA ILE A 256 -0.31 -9.34 21.39
C ILE A 256 0.25 -8.00 21.83
N GLN A 257 -0.48 -6.91 21.65
CA GLN A 257 -0.06 -5.56 22.04
C GLN A 257 0.18 -5.42 23.54
N TYR A 258 -0.71 -5.98 24.38
CA TYR A 258 -0.69 -5.73 25.82
C TYR A 258 -0.11 -6.85 26.67
N ARG A 259 -0.05 -8.09 26.15
CA ARG A 259 0.34 -9.28 26.93
C ARG A 259 1.27 -10.23 26.17
N GLY A 260 1.51 -9.99 24.89
CA GLY A 260 2.32 -10.85 24.05
C GLY A 260 3.75 -10.34 23.87
N LYS A 261 4.67 -11.25 23.54
CA LYS A 261 5.98 -10.90 22.98
C LYS A 261 5.92 -11.10 21.47
N LEU A 262 6.22 -10.06 20.71
CA LEU A 262 6.26 -10.12 19.26
C LEU A 262 7.57 -10.79 18.84
N LYS A 263 7.48 -12.03 18.37
CA LYS A 263 8.65 -12.84 17.97
C LYS A 263 9.13 -12.58 16.53
N ARG A 264 8.34 -11.90 15.73
CA ARG A 264 8.62 -11.60 14.32
C ARG A 264 8.18 -10.19 13.99
N ARG A 265 8.97 -9.47 13.20
CA ARG A 265 8.72 -8.09 12.75
C ARG A 265 9.09 -7.89 11.30
N LEU A 266 8.54 -6.85 10.69
CA LEU A 266 8.93 -6.38 9.37
C LEU A 266 10.27 -5.65 9.44
N TYR A 267 11.15 -6.00 8.52
CA TYR A 267 12.44 -5.34 8.28
C TYR A 267 12.59 -5.06 6.80
N ALA A 268 13.30 -3.98 6.50
CA ALA A 268 13.79 -3.70 5.16
C ALA A 268 15.18 -4.34 5.00
N ALA A 269 15.47 -4.84 3.81
CA ALA A 269 16.76 -5.45 3.55
C ALA A 269 17.17 -5.28 2.07
N LYS A 270 18.47 -5.51 1.82
CA LYS A 270 19.11 -5.52 0.50
C LYS A 270 19.78 -6.85 0.25
N VAL A 271 19.79 -7.26 -1.00
CA VAL A 271 20.59 -8.34 -1.56
C VAL A 271 21.40 -7.77 -2.73
N ASP A 272 22.73 -8.00 -2.75
CA ASP A 272 23.62 -7.50 -3.81
C ASP A 272 23.60 -8.39 -5.05
N ALA A 273 22.39 -8.66 -5.52
CA ALA A 273 22.06 -9.36 -6.77
C ALA A 273 20.58 -9.11 -7.11
N SER A 274 20.24 -9.21 -8.38
CA SER A 274 18.83 -9.37 -8.79
C SER A 274 18.40 -10.81 -8.52
N ILE A 275 17.34 -11.01 -7.73
CA ILE A 275 16.88 -12.35 -7.30
C ILE A 275 15.45 -12.61 -7.75
N ASN A 276 15.10 -13.89 -7.97
CA ASN A 276 13.71 -14.25 -8.22
C ASN A 276 12.89 -14.18 -6.92
N GLU A 277 11.63 -13.83 -7.03
CA GLU A 277 10.71 -13.78 -5.87
C GLU A 277 10.61 -15.15 -5.18
N SER A 278 10.65 -16.25 -5.94
CA SER A 278 10.66 -17.60 -5.41
C SER A 278 11.84 -17.88 -4.45
N ASP A 279 13.02 -17.32 -4.74
CA ASP A 279 14.24 -17.55 -3.96
C ASP A 279 14.24 -16.74 -2.65
N ALA A 280 13.38 -15.71 -2.55
CA ALA A 280 13.23 -14.87 -1.37
C ALA A 280 11.92 -15.12 -0.60
N THR A 281 11.03 -16.01 -1.06
CA THR A 281 9.75 -16.32 -0.41
C THR A 281 9.94 -16.70 1.05
N GLU A 282 10.98 -17.47 1.36
CA GLU A 282 11.44 -17.76 2.72
C GLU A 282 12.92 -17.42 2.86
N LEU A 283 13.32 -16.96 4.05
CA LEU A 283 14.69 -16.60 4.38
C LEU A 283 15.21 -17.50 5.49
N PHE A 284 16.51 -17.83 5.47
CA PHE A 284 17.12 -18.82 6.34
C PHE A 284 18.35 -18.24 7.06
N GLY A 285 18.63 -18.72 8.26
CA GLY A 285 19.90 -18.47 8.94
C GLY A 285 21.05 -19.25 8.28
N ASP A 286 22.28 -18.90 8.60
CA ASP A 286 23.48 -19.54 8.07
C ASP A 286 23.48 -21.06 8.34
N GLY A 287 23.53 -21.88 7.29
CA GLY A 287 23.43 -23.32 7.35
C GLY A 287 22.12 -23.88 7.93
N GLY A 288 21.12 -23.01 8.17
CA GLY A 288 19.85 -23.37 8.79
C GLY A 288 18.89 -24.04 7.82
N THR A 289 18.16 -25.03 8.32
CA THR A 289 17.07 -25.72 7.59
C THR A 289 15.69 -25.13 7.93
N GLN A 290 15.60 -24.31 8.97
CA GLN A 290 14.36 -23.69 9.41
C GLN A 290 14.30 -22.23 8.93
N SER A 291 13.17 -21.85 8.34
CA SER A 291 12.92 -20.48 7.90
C SER A 291 12.87 -19.51 9.08
N VAL A 292 13.70 -18.48 9.00
CA VAL A 292 13.72 -17.34 9.94
C VAL A 292 12.93 -16.16 9.47
N GLY A 293 12.45 -16.14 8.21
CA GLY A 293 11.70 -15.03 7.65
C GLY A 293 10.85 -15.38 6.46
N LYS A 294 9.88 -14.49 6.18
CA LYS A 294 9.01 -14.56 4.99
C LYS A 294 8.97 -13.23 4.27
N LEU A 295 9.07 -13.29 2.95
CA LEU A 295 8.96 -12.13 2.06
C LEU A 295 7.59 -11.47 2.19
N VAL A 296 7.58 -10.15 2.15
CA VAL A 296 6.37 -9.33 2.04
C VAL A 296 6.37 -8.56 0.72
N SER A 297 7.49 -8.02 0.30
CA SER A 297 7.62 -7.28 -0.97
C SER A 297 9.04 -7.35 -1.49
N LEU A 298 9.22 -7.36 -2.80
CA LEU A 298 10.51 -7.39 -3.49
C LEU A 298 10.53 -6.39 -4.63
N TYR A 299 11.60 -5.63 -4.73
CA TYR A 299 11.96 -4.82 -5.91
C TYR A 299 13.32 -5.26 -6.41
N ASN A 300 13.45 -5.46 -7.71
CA ASN A 300 14.69 -5.78 -8.39
C ASN A 300 15.18 -4.58 -9.21
N ALA A 301 16.41 -4.18 -8.98
CA ALA A 301 17.22 -3.41 -9.91
C ALA A 301 18.15 -4.36 -10.70
N ASP A 302 18.98 -3.80 -11.57
CA ASP A 302 19.86 -4.61 -12.42
C ASP A 302 20.95 -5.35 -11.62
N ASP A 303 21.47 -4.70 -10.58
CA ASP A 303 22.63 -5.15 -9.80
C ASP A 303 22.28 -5.52 -8.34
N HIS A 304 21.07 -5.23 -7.88
CA HIS A 304 20.65 -5.51 -6.52
C HIS A 304 19.13 -5.66 -6.39
N SER A 305 18.72 -6.20 -5.26
CA SER A 305 17.31 -6.26 -4.86
C SER A 305 17.11 -5.59 -3.50
N ILE A 306 15.97 -4.93 -3.31
CA ILE A 306 15.52 -4.49 -1.99
C ILE A 306 14.20 -5.19 -1.65
N LEU A 307 14.01 -5.50 -0.39
CA LEU A 307 12.85 -6.27 0.04
C LEU A 307 12.35 -5.84 1.42
N LEU A 308 11.07 -6.11 1.67
CA LEU A 308 10.50 -6.18 3.01
C LEU A 308 10.26 -7.65 3.36
N ALA A 309 10.69 -8.04 4.54
CA ALA A 309 10.46 -9.39 5.07
C ALA A 309 10.08 -9.35 6.54
N VAL A 310 9.18 -10.24 6.94
CA VAL A 310 8.87 -10.49 8.35
C VAL A 310 9.88 -11.51 8.86
N LEU A 311 10.83 -11.06 9.69
CA LEU A 311 11.91 -11.85 10.25
C LEU A 311 11.66 -12.18 11.73
N ALA A 312 12.21 -13.30 12.19
CA ALA A 312 12.33 -13.61 13.61
C ALA A 312 13.29 -12.63 14.28
N VAL A 313 12.89 -12.06 15.42
CA VAL A 313 13.65 -10.99 16.09
C VAL A 313 15.00 -11.48 16.61
N ASP A 314 15.11 -12.74 17.03
CA ASP A 314 16.33 -13.36 17.46
C ASP A 314 17.31 -13.69 16.32
N ALA A 315 16.80 -13.78 15.09
CA ALA A 315 17.64 -14.09 13.91
C ALA A 315 18.33 -12.85 13.30
N VAL A 316 17.85 -11.63 13.58
CA VAL A 316 18.34 -10.42 12.87
C VAL A 316 19.80 -10.04 13.21
N ASN A 317 20.36 -10.58 14.28
CA ASN A 317 21.76 -10.37 14.66
C ASN A 317 22.71 -11.44 14.08
N SER A 318 22.19 -12.39 13.31
CA SER A 318 22.94 -13.45 12.65
C SER A 318 22.86 -13.32 11.13
N PRO A 319 23.79 -13.91 10.36
CA PRO A 319 23.70 -13.91 8.90
C PRO A 319 22.40 -14.55 8.41
N ILE A 320 21.71 -13.86 7.49
CA ILE A 320 20.48 -14.32 6.85
C ILE A 320 20.73 -14.46 5.36
N PHE A 321 20.15 -15.49 4.75
CA PHE A 321 20.32 -15.82 3.34
C PHE A 321 18.97 -16.09 2.65
N THR A 322 18.97 -16.00 1.33
CA THR A 322 17.90 -16.46 0.46
C THR A 322 17.74 -18.00 0.55
N ALA A 323 16.61 -18.54 0.09
CA ALA A 323 16.29 -19.97 0.18
C ALA A 323 17.31 -20.88 -0.53
N ASP A 324 17.92 -20.40 -1.60
CA ASP A 324 18.98 -21.11 -2.31
C ASP A 324 20.36 -21.06 -1.61
N GLY A 325 20.46 -20.31 -0.50
CA GLY A 325 21.68 -20.14 0.29
C GLY A 325 22.78 -19.29 -0.38
N LYS A 326 22.53 -18.73 -1.57
CA LYS A 326 23.59 -18.07 -2.36
C LYS A 326 23.75 -16.59 -2.01
N HIS A 327 22.66 -15.93 -1.62
CA HIS A 327 22.67 -14.48 -1.45
C HIS A 327 22.43 -14.10 0.00
N ARG A 328 23.37 -13.33 0.54
CA ARG A 328 23.25 -12.74 1.87
C ARG A 328 22.25 -11.60 1.87
N VAL A 329 21.39 -11.59 2.88
CA VAL A 329 20.40 -10.54 3.13
C VAL A 329 20.97 -9.56 4.14
N THR A 330 21.13 -8.30 3.76
CA THR A 330 21.67 -7.23 4.61
C THR A 330 20.54 -6.31 5.02
N LEU A 331 20.31 -6.12 6.32
CA LEU A 331 19.25 -5.25 6.82
C LEU A 331 19.51 -3.79 6.49
N LEU A 332 18.45 -3.08 6.15
CA LEU A 332 18.43 -1.64 5.94
C LEU A 332 17.69 -0.95 7.11
N PRO A 333 18.01 0.31 7.42
CA PRO A 333 17.24 1.08 8.39
C PRO A 333 15.81 1.29 7.90
N LEU A 334 14.87 1.26 8.84
CA LEU A 334 13.49 1.71 8.60
C LEU A 334 13.39 3.21 8.93
N PRO A 335 12.46 3.96 8.30
CA PRO A 335 12.26 5.39 8.58
C PRO A 335 11.54 5.65 9.91
N TYR A 336 11.28 4.61 10.68
CA TYR A 336 10.68 4.66 12.02
C TYR A 336 11.40 3.72 12.98
N GLU A 337 11.38 4.05 14.26
CA GLU A 337 12.01 3.23 15.30
C GLU A 337 11.20 1.96 15.59
N LEU A 338 11.91 0.86 15.78
CA LEU A 338 11.35 -0.37 16.31
C LEU A 338 11.50 -0.35 17.84
N PRO A 339 10.41 -0.23 18.61
CA PRO A 339 10.51 -0.26 20.08
C PRO A 339 11.05 -1.61 20.57
N ASP A 340 11.73 -1.59 21.71
CA ASP A 340 12.18 -2.80 22.40
C ASP A 340 10.99 -3.74 22.71
N LEU A 341 11.25 -5.06 22.75
CA LEU A 341 10.23 -6.11 22.91
C LEU A 341 10.10 -6.63 24.34
#